data_bbaa47d67e3d3aeb4e30a78d555dae3d
#
_entry.id   bbaa47d67e3d3aeb4e30a78d555dae3d
#
_cell.length_a   1.000
_cell.length_b   1.000
_cell.length_c   1.000
_cell.angle_alpha   90.00
_cell.angle_beta   90.00
_cell.angle_gamma   90.00
#
_symmetry.space_group_name_H-M   'P 1'
#
loop_
_entity.id
_entity.type
_entity.pdbx_description
1 polymer ?
#
loop_
_entity_poly.entity_id
_entity_poly.type
_entity_poly.pdbx_seq_one_letter_code
_entity_poly.pdbx_strand_id
1 'polypeptide(L)'
;MEYSEVQQIAKKTIEYAKTIIKPGMNLLDLRDLCERKMLELGADSFWYWDIGAFVFAGDETTVSVSGKKYVTSDRTIAENDIVTIDLSPQCENIWGDYARTIILENSVVVDKREILN
;
A
#
# COMPACT_ATOMS: atom_id res chain seq x y z
N MET A 1 -20.85 5.79 -7.36
CA MET A 1 -19.96 5.87 -6.16
C MET A 1 -19.35 7.25 -6.10
N GLU A 2 -19.17 7.80 -4.91
CA GLU A 2 -18.56 9.11 -4.75
C GLU A 2 -17.07 9.02 -4.45
N TYR A 3 -16.36 10.13 -4.67
CA TYR A 3 -14.91 10.20 -4.39
C TYR A 3 -14.57 9.77 -2.98
N SER A 4 -15.34 10.23 -1.97
CA SER A 4 -15.10 9.86 -0.57
C SER A 4 -15.19 8.36 -0.35
N GLU A 5 -16.06 7.66 -1.06
CA GLU A 5 -16.19 6.21 -0.97
C GLU A 5 -14.98 5.50 -1.57
N VAL A 6 -14.47 6.00 -2.70
CA VAL A 6 -13.26 5.43 -3.33
C VAL A 6 -12.04 5.66 -2.43
N GLN A 7 -11.94 6.86 -1.81
CA GLN A 7 -10.88 7.13 -0.83
C GLN A 7 -10.98 6.21 0.38
N GLN A 8 -12.19 5.88 0.85
CA GLN A 8 -12.37 4.95 1.96
C GLN A 8 -11.89 3.54 1.61
N ILE A 9 -12.04 3.12 0.35
CA ILE A 9 -11.49 1.84 -0.10
C ILE A 9 -9.97 1.82 0.15
N ALA A 10 -9.26 2.88 -0.24
CA ALA A 10 -7.82 2.98 -0.03
C ALA A 10 -7.47 3.02 1.47
N LYS A 11 -8.17 3.82 2.26
CA LYS A 11 -7.92 3.93 3.71
C LYS A 11 -8.12 2.59 4.42
N LYS A 12 -9.19 1.88 4.11
CA LYS A 12 -9.47 0.56 4.70
C LYS A 12 -8.42 -0.46 4.29
N THR A 13 -7.90 -0.35 3.07
CA THR A 13 -6.84 -1.23 2.58
C THR A 13 -5.54 -0.99 3.35
N ILE A 14 -5.19 0.26 3.66
CA ILE A 14 -4.03 0.56 4.50
C ILE A 14 -4.22 -0.03 5.91
N GLU A 15 -5.40 0.11 6.51
CA GLU A 15 -5.67 -0.48 7.83
C GLU A 15 -5.55 -2.01 7.78
N TYR A 16 -6.04 -2.63 6.72
CA TYR A 16 -5.87 -4.06 6.49
C TYR A 16 -4.38 -4.43 6.38
N ALA A 17 -3.61 -3.67 5.60
CA ALA A 17 -2.19 -3.93 5.41
C ALA A 17 -1.44 -3.92 6.75
N LYS A 18 -1.77 -2.99 7.65
CA LYS A 18 -1.16 -2.92 8.97
C LYS A 18 -1.37 -4.19 9.79
N THR A 19 -2.46 -4.93 9.54
CA THR A 19 -2.76 -6.16 10.28
C THR A 19 -2.07 -7.39 9.72
N ILE A 20 -1.65 -7.35 8.44
CA ILE A 20 -1.08 -8.54 7.77
C ILE A 20 0.43 -8.45 7.54
N ILE A 21 1.00 -7.24 7.56
CA ILE A 21 2.43 -7.04 7.37
C ILE A 21 3.21 -7.74 8.48
N LYS A 22 4.21 -8.52 8.09
CA LYS A 22 5.09 -9.24 9.03
C LYS A 22 6.45 -9.47 8.38
N PRO A 23 7.51 -9.66 9.19
CA PRO A 23 8.82 -10.02 8.65
C PRO A 23 8.75 -11.31 7.84
N GLY A 24 9.51 -11.37 6.77
CA GLY A 24 9.52 -12.50 5.84
C GLY A 24 8.48 -12.42 4.75
N MET A 25 7.51 -11.51 4.84
CA MET A 25 6.54 -11.31 3.79
C MET A 25 7.20 -10.70 2.56
N ASN A 26 6.89 -11.24 1.39
CA ASN A 26 7.39 -10.74 0.12
C ASN A 26 6.55 -9.54 -0.34
N LEU A 27 7.18 -8.52 -0.91
CA LEU A 27 6.46 -7.32 -1.37
C LEU A 27 5.48 -7.62 -2.51
N LEU A 28 5.76 -8.63 -3.32
CA LEU A 28 4.81 -9.05 -4.37
C LEU A 28 3.53 -9.58 -3.74
N ASP A 29 3.64 -10.35 -2.67
CA ASP A 29 2.47 -10.85 -1.95
C ASP A 29 1.69 -9.71 -1.28
N LEU A 30 2.40 -8.74 -0.70
CA LEU A 30 1.77 -7.57 -0.08
C LEU A 30 0.99 -6.77 -1.12
N ARG A 31 1.58 -6.53 -2.29
CA ARG A 31 0.91 -5.86 -3.40
C ARG A 31 -0.36 -6.60 -3.80
N ASP A 32 -0.24 -7.92 -4.01
CA ASP A 32 -1.37 -8.74 -4.42
C ASP A 32 -2.51 -8.69 -3.41
N LEU A 33 -2.20 -8.80 -2.12
CA LEU A 33 -3.19 -8.74 -1.06
C LEU A 33 -3.88 -7.38 -0.99
N CYS A 34 -3.13 -6.29 -1.16
CA CYS A 34 -3.71 -4.95 -1.17
C CYS A 34 -4.62 -4.73 -2.38
N GLU A 35 -4.19 -5.17 -3.57
CA GLU A 35 -5.00 -5.03 -4.78
C GLU A 35 -6.28 -5.84 -4.68
N ARG A 36 -6.20 -7.07 -4.19
CA ARG A 36 -7.38 -7.91 -3.97
C ARG A 36 -8.33 -7.30 -2.95
N LYS A 37 -7.79 -6.71 -1.90
CA LYS A 37 -8.62 -6.07 -0.86
C LYS A 37 -9.39 -4.89 -1.43
N MET A 38 -8.76 -4.08 -2.27
CA MET A 38 -9.45 -2.96 -2.90
C MET A 38 -10.57 -3.43 -3.82
N LEU A 39 -10.35 -4.49 -4.59
CA LEU A 39 -11.40 -5.06 -5.44
C LEU A 39 -12.54 -5.63 -4.58
N GLU A 40 -12.22 -6.30 -3.48
CA GLU A 40 -13.20 -6.81 -2.53
C GLU A 40 -14.05 -5.69 -1.94
N LEU A 41 -13.45 -4.52 -1.67
CA LEU A 41 -14.13 -3.37 -1.08
C LEU A 41 -14.92 -2.55 -2.10
N GLY A 42 -14.84 -2.87 -3.39
CA GLY A 42 -15.68 -2.25 -4.40
C GLY A 42 -14.97 -1.53 -5.54
N ALA A 43 -13.63 -1.47 -5.53
CA ALA A 43 -12.92 -0.94 -6.69
C ALA A 43 -13.14 -1.86 -7.88
N ASP A 44 -13.30 -1.28 -9.06
CA ASP A 44 -13.45 -2.08 -10.29
C ASP A 44 -12.16 -2.11 -11.12
N SER A 45 -11.22 -1.22 -10.80
CA SER A 45 -9.97 -1.09 -11.56
C SER A 45 -8.97 -0.26 -10.77
N PHE A 46 -7.82 -0.01 -11.40
CA PHE A 46 -6.78 0.86 -10.84
C PHE A 46 -6.42 1.88 -11.92
N TRP A 47 -6.37 3.15 -11.54
CA TRP A 47 -6.25 4.21 -12.55
C TRP A 47 -4.83 4.49 -13.00
N TYR A 48 -3.82 4.09 -12.21
CA TYR A 48 -2.43 4.43 -12.53
C TYR A 48 -1.71 3.22 -13.14
N TRP A 49 -1.73 3.12 -14.47
CA TRP A 49 -1.04 2.07 -15.23
C TRP A 49 -1.47 0.65 -14.81
N ASP A 50 -2.74 0.47 -14.44
CA ASP A 50 -3.31 -0.81 -13.97
C ASP A 50 -2.60 -1.38 -12.74
N ILE A 51 -1.86 -0.55 -12.00
CA ILE A 51 -1.23 -0.94 -10.75
C ILE A 51 -2.02 -0.31 -9.61
N GLY A 52 -2.57 -1.17 -8.74
CA GLY A 52 -3.37 -0.71 -7.60
C GLY A 52 -2.53 -0.38 -6.38
N ALA A 53 -1.40 -1.05 -6.19
CA ALA A 53 -0.55 -0.83 -5.05
C ALA A 53 0.92 -0.75 -5.47
N PHE A 54 1.54 0.39 -5.17
CA PHE A 54 2.98 0.59 -5.28
C PHE A 54 3.55 0.36 -3.89
N VAL A 55 4.39 -0.68 -3.75
CA VAL A 55 4.95 -1.06 -2.46
C VAL A 55 6.47 -1.00 -2.50
N PHE A 56 7.06 -0.36 -1.51
CA PHE A 56 8.50 -0.18 -1.39
C PHE A 56 8.90 -0.46 0.05
N ALA A 57 10.11 -0.99 0.26
CA ALA A 57 10.62 -1.25 1.61
C ALA A 57 12.08 -0.82 1.71
N GLY A 58 12.47 -0.37 2.91
CA GLY A 58 13.84 0.07 3.21
C GLY A 58 14.28 1.22 2.29
N ASP A 59 15.42 1.08 1.66
CA ASP A 59 15.99 2.09 0.77
C ASP A 59 15.11 2.38 -0.45
N GLU A 60 14.24 1.43 -0.82
CA GLU A 60 13.34 1.61 -1.95
C GLU A 60 12.32 2.71 -1.72
N THR A 61 12.02 3.04 -0.47
CA THR A 61 11.03 4.07 -0.13
C THR A 61 11.44 5.47 -0.58
N THR A 62 12.71 5.67 -0.90
CA THR A 62 13.23 6.96 -1.39
C THR A 62 13.27 7.04 -2.91
N VAL A 63 12.95 5.95 -3.61
CA VAL A 63 12.99 5.89 -5.07
C VAL A 63 11.65 6.32 -5.64
N SER A 64 11.68 7.27 -6.59
CA SER A 64 10.50 7.71 -7.30
C SER A 64 10.48 7.07 -8.69
N VAL A 65 9.44 6.29 -8.99
CA VAL A 65 9.33 5.56 -10.24
C VAL A 65 7.96 5.83 -10.86
N SER A 66 7.93 6.05 -12.19
CA SER A 66 6.69 6.13 -12.93
C SER A 66 5.96 4.78 -12.89
N GLY A 67 4.63 4.77 -12.76
CA GLY A 67 3.84 3.54 -12.80
C GLY A 67 4.07 2.73 -14.05
N LYS A 68 4.34 3.39 -15.19
CA LYS A 68 4.63 2.73 -16.45
C LYS A 68 5.90 1.86 -16.39
N LYS A 69 6.87 2.25 -15.56
CA LYS A 69 8.15 1.55 -15.43
C LYS A 69 8.25 0.78 -14.11
N TYR A 70 7.20 0.82 -13.30
CA TYR A 70 7.24 0.19 -11.99
C TYR A 70 7.21 -1.33 -12.09
N VAL A 71 8.12 -1.95 -11.39
CA VAL A 71 8.14 -3.40 -11.17
C VAL A 71 8.27 -3.60 -9.67
N THR A 72 7.32 -4.34 -9.08
CA THR A 72 7.36 -4.62 -7.65
C THR A 72 8.58 -5.49 -7.33
N SER A 73 9.37 -5.05 -6.34
CA SER A 73 10.51 -5.81 -5.86
C SER A 73 10.06 -7.13 -5.24
N ASP A 74 10.86 -8.18 -5.38
CA ASP A 74 10.64 -9.46 -4.71
C ASP A 74 11.29 -9.51 -3.31
N ARG A 75 11.73 -8.36 -2.80
CA ARG A 75 12.33 -8.23 -1.48
C ARG A 75 11.37 -8.67 -0.38
N THR A 76 11.92 -9.25 0.68
CA THR A 76 11.13 -9.58 1.87
C THR A 76 11.26 -8.48 2.93
N ILE A 77 10.20 -8.32 3.72
CA ILE A 77 10.14 -7.35 4.81
C ILE A 77 10.99 -7.86 5.97
N ALA A 78 11.80 -6.97 6.55
CA ALA A 78 12.66 -7.29 7.68
C ALA A 78 11.97 -6.98 9.02
N GLU A 79 12.55 -7.48 10.13
CA GLU A 79 12.02 -7.24 11.48
C GLU A 79 12.00 -5.76 11.85
N ASN A 80 12.95 -4.99 11.34
CA ASN A 80 13.00 -3.55 11.46
C ASN A 80 13.02 -3.01 10.05
N ASP A 81 11.93 -2.39 9.62
CA ASP A 81 11.79 -1.96 8.25
C ASP A 81 10.81 -0.80 8.11
N ILE A 82 10.87 -0.15 6.96
CA ILE A 82 9.96 0.92 6.59
C ILE A 82 9.30 0.47 5.29
N VAL A 83 7.97 0.42 5.27
CA VAL A 83 7.20 -0.01 4.11
C VAL A 83 6.28 1.12 3.67
N THR A 84 6.43 1.57 2.44
CA THR A 84 5.55 2.59 1.86
C THR A 84 4.58 1.91 0.91
N ILE A 85 3.30 2.21 1.07
CA ILE A 85 2.22 1.70 0.23
C ILE A 85 1.48 2.90 -0.35
N ASP A 86 1.40 2.95 -1.68
CA ASP A 86 0.68 3.99 -2.41
C ASP A 86 -0.42 3.31 -3.23
N LEU A 87 -1.68 3.65 -2.94
CA LEU A 87 -2.85 2.97 -3.50
C LEU A 87 -3.60 3.85 -4.50
N SER A 88 -4.04 3.25 -5.59
CA SER A 88 -4.70 3.93 -6.70
C SER A 88 -5.98 3.23 -7.14
N PRO A 89 -6.99 3.08 -6.25
CA PRO A 89 -8.24 2.44 -6.65
C PRO A 89 -9.06 3.35 -7.58
N GLN A 90 -9.82 2.71 -8.45
CA GLN A 90 -10.78 3.39 -9.32
C GLN A 90 -12.11 2.66 -9.26
N CYS A 91 -13.21 3.41 -9.28
CA CYS A 91 -14.54 2.85 -9.38
C CYS A 91 -15.43 3.82 -10.13
N GLU A 92 -16.12 3.32 -11.15
CA GLU A 92 -17.05 4.14 -11.97
C GLU A 92 -16.36 5.41 -12.50
N ASN A 93 -15.09 5.29 -12.92
CA ASN A 93 -14.24 6.38 -13.41
C ASN A 93 -13.89 7.43 -12.34
N ILE A 94 -14.11 7.14 -11.07
CA ILE A 94 -13.70 7.99 -9.96
C ILE A 94 -12.41 7.42 -9.39
N TRP A 95 -11.39 8.27 -9.24
CA TRP A 95 -10.05 7.87 -8.84
C TRP A 95 -9.80 8.17 -7.36
N GLY A 96 -9.29 7.18 -6.63
CA GLY A 96 -8.78 7.39 -5.28
C GLY A 96 -7.26 7.42 -5.30
N ASP A 97 -6.68 8.09 -4.30
CA ASP A 97 -5.22 8.21 -4.17
C ASP A 97 -4.88 8.35 -2.68
N TYR A 98 -4.12 7.40 -2.16
CA TYR A 98 -3.82 7.38 -0.73
C TYR A 98 -2.54 6.60 -0.47
N ALA A 99 -1.56 7.26 0.13
CA ALA A 99 -0.28 6.64 0.44
C ALA A 99 0.03 6.76 1.93
N ARG A 100 0.66 5.73 2.49
CA ARG A 100 1.12 5.74 3.88
C ARG A 100 2.40 4.94 4.03
N THR A 101 3.19 5.34 5.02
CA THR A 101 4.39 4.63 5.43
C THR A 101 4.10 3.87 6.71
N ILE A 102 4.42 2.58 6.69
CA ILE A 102 4.22 1.68 7.82
C ILE A 102 5.61 1.31 8.35
N ILE A 103 5.81 1.46 9.65
CA ILE A 103 7.09 1.19 10.29
C ILE A 103 6.98 -0.08 11.14
N LEU A 104 7.95 -0.99 10.96
CA LEU A 104 8.10 -2.16 11.82
C LEU A 104 9.31 -1.95 12.73
N GLU A 105 9.12 -2.20 14.02
CA GLU A 105 10.19 -2.26 15.00
C GLU A 105 10.08 -3.56 15.76
N ASN A 106 11.14 -4.37 15.74
CA ASN A 106 11.17 -5.68 16.40
C ASN A 106 9.97 -6.54 16.00
N SER A 107 9.69 -6.60 14.69
CA SER A 107 8.62 -7.39 14.10
C SER A 107 7.19 -6.88 14.36
N VAL A 108 7.06 -5.69 14.95
CA VAL A 108 5.76 -5.11 15.31
C VAL A 108 5.52 -3.82 14.54
N VAL A 109 4.31 -3.66 13.99
CA VAL A 109 3.91 -2.40 13.36
C VAL A 109 3.73 -1.35 14.47
N VAL A 110 4.39 -0.21 14.31
CA VAL A 110 4.33 0.89 15.28
C VAL A 110 3.80 2.15 14.61
N ASP A 111 3.05 2.95 15.36
CA ASP A 111 2.55 4.24 14.89
C ASP A 111 3.40 5.34 15.53
N LYS A 112 4.13 6.07 14.69
CA LYS A 112 5.02 7.12 15.14
C LYS A 112 4.37 8.49 15.28
N ARG A 113 3.11 8.63 14.90
CA ARG A 113 2.46 9.95 14.92
C ARG A 113 2.40 10.55 16.32
N GLU A 114 2.13 9.73 17.32
CA GLU A 114 2.06 10.20 18.71
C GLU A 114 3.43 10.60 19.25
N ILE A 115 4.49 10.00 18.76
CA ILE A 115 5.86 10.28 19.19
C ILE A 115 6.35 11.60 18.59
N LEU A 116 5.88 11.95 17.40
CA LEU A 116 6.29 13.16 16.68
C LEU A 116 5.55 14.40 17.14
N ASN A 117 4.46 14.25 17.84
CA ASN A 117 3.68 15.34 18.40
C ASN A 117 4.12 15.58 19.86
#